data_4b6a5920fedca5368789ec5a4adacad4
#
_entry.id   4b6a5920fedca5368789ec5a4adacad4
#
_cell.length_a   1.000
_cell.length_b   1.000
_cell.length_c   1.000
_cell.angle_alpha   90.00
_cell.angle_beta   90.00
_cell.angle_gamma   90.00
#
_symmetry.space_group_name_H-M   'P 1'
#
loop_
_entity.id
_entity.type
_entity.pdbx_description
1 polymer ?
#
loop_
_entity_poly.entity_id
_entity_poly.type
_entity_poly.pdbx_seq_one_letter_code
_entity_poly.pdbx_strand_id
1 'polypeptide(L)'
;TELSGAGTTYVLARALAAIQPAADGGTPTGQTPTENSDGDNRDLAALAVVGAVGDRQAGVDGLTGANEAIVEEGVAAGVVKAGTDIPLYGKQTRPLPKLLEYATDTYVPGISNSYSGAVEFLDGLDVACRDGDEEWKRWVDLTDDERQSVASALVRHAVSRGVPASKIERLVATTYTLTDEPEGTELRDASEFSTLLNATARYDRADVGLAVCLGDRTGALETARQLLRTHRRNLSEGLTWVKDNGVTDAGNLQWFDAGEEIRATIVGIVAGMSMGVDGVDRSKPVIAFARESETETKVSSRGTSAHVRQGLDLSVVMGEAGEAVGGDGGGHDVAAGATIPAGEEERFIEHADEIVGDQLG
;
A
#
# COMPACT_ATOMS: atom_id res chain seq x y z
N THR A 1 -12.80 -11.65 -2.26
CA THR A 1 -13.39 -10.92 -3.41
C THR A 1 -12.42 -10.98 -4.56
N GLU A 2 -12.88 -11.45 -5.70
CA GLU A 2 -12.03 -11.61 -6.89
C GLU A 2 -11.81 -10.30 -7.66
N LEU A 3 -12.52 -9.22 -7.29
CA LEU A 3 -12.48 -7.93 -7.98
C LEU A 3 -12.44 -6.78 -6.96
N SER A 4 -11.54 -5.82 -7.17
CA SER A 4 -11.49 -4.60 -6.38
C SER A 4 -12.70 -3.70 -6.61
N GLY A 5 -12.98 -2.78 -5.70
CA GLY A 5 -14.01 -1.75 -5.90
C GLY A 5 -13.77 -0.94 -7.18
N ALA A 6 -12.53 -0.59 -7.47
CA ALA A 6 -12.13 0.11 -8.69
C ALA A 6 -12.37 -0.77 -9.93
N GLY A 7 -12.05 -2.08 -9.86
CA GLY A 7 -12.32 -3.03 -10.92
C GLY A 7 -13.81 -3.19 -11.20
N THR A 8 -14.64 -3.26 -10.15
CA THR A 8 -16.10 -3.31 -10.28
C THR A 8 -16.64 -2.06 -11.00
N THR A 9 -16.14 -0.89 -10.62
CA THR A 9 -16.51 0.38 -11.26
C THR A 9 -16.07 0.44 -12.72
N TYR A 10 -14.89 -0.09 -13.04
CA TYR A 10 -14.40 -0.21 -14.42
C TYR A 10 -15.31 -1.09 -15.28
N VAL A 11 -15.69 -2.27 -14.79
CA VAL A 11 -16.64 -3.17 -15.51
C VAL A 11 -17.96 -2.45 -15.79
N LEU A 12 -18.48 -1.69 -14.82
CA LEU A 12 -19.68 -0.88 -15.02
C LEU A 12 -19.47 0.19 -16.09
N ALA A 13 -18.35 0.92 -16.05
CA ALA A 13 -18.03 1.96 -17.04
C ALA A 13 -17.93 1.38 -18.47
N ARG A 14 -17.33 0.19 -18.62
CA ARG A 14 -17.26 -0.56 -19.89
C ARG A 14 -18.66 -0.95 -20.39
N ALA A 15 -19.51 -1.46 -19.49
CA ALA A 15 -20.87 -1.85 -19.83
C ALA A 15 -21.72 -0.66 -20.27
N LEU A 16 -21.57 0.49 -19.60
CA LEU A 16 -22.28 1.73 -19.97
C LEU A 16 -21.84 2.26 -21.35
N ALA A 17 -20.54 2.22 -21.65
CA ALA A 17 -20.03 2.60 -22.96
C ALA A 17 -20.61 1.74 -24.09
N ALA A 18 -20.79 0.44 -23.85
CA ALA A 18 -21.38 -0.50 -24.81
C ALA A 18 -22.90 -0.24 -25.08
N ILE A 19 -23.59 0.42 -24.15
CA ILE A 19 -25.04 0.71 -24.25
C ILE A 19 -25.29 2.06 -24.94
N GLN A 20 -24.35 3.01 -24.96
CA GLN A 20 -24.53 4.28 -25.62
C GLN A 20 -24.66 4.04 -27.13
N PRO A 21 -25.80 4.43 -27.76
CA PRO A 21 -25.92 4.39 -29.22
C PRO A 21 -24.88 5.36 -29.80
N ALA A 22 -24.17 4.90 -30.84
CA ALA A 22 -23.27 5.79 -31.59
C ALA A 22 -24.02 7.12 -31.87
N ALA A 23 -23.59 8.18 -31.21
CA ALA A 23 -24.12 9.50 -31.49
C ALA A 23 -23.73 9.85 -32.92
N ASP A 24 -24.76 10.11 -33.72
CA ASP A 24 -24.81 10.65 -35.07
C ASP A 24 -24.80 9.70 -36.25
N GLY A 25 -25.96 9.73 -36.91
CA GLY A 25 -26.18 9.33 -38.31
C GLY A 25 -25.34 10.13 -39.31
N GLY A 26 -24.03 9.95 -39.27
CA GLY A 26 -23.10 10.44 -40.28
C GLY A 26 -22.78 9.33 -41.26
N THR A 27 -23.04 9.57 -42.56
CA THR A 27 -22.70 8.72 -43.68
C THR A 27 -21.20 8.32 -43.62
N PRO A 28 -20.82 7.04 -43.85
CA PRO A 28 -19.43 6.60 -43.78
C PRO A 28 -18.64 7.18 -44.98
N THR A 29 -17.89 8.22 -44.75
CA THR A 29 -16.78 8.61 -45.63
C THR A 29 -15.60 7.74 -45.21
N GLY A 30 -15.14 6.89 -46.14
CA GLY A 30 -14.09 5.88 -45.94
C GLY A 30 -12.74 6.43 -45.46
N GLN A 31 -12.62 6.64 -44.20
CA GLN A 31 -11.36 6.73 -43.48
C GLN A 31 -11.34 5.59 -42.49
N THR A 32 -10.33 4.73 -42.56
CA THR A 32 -9.99 3.73 -41.58
C THR A 32 -9.95 4.39 -40.19
N PRO A 33 -10.68 3.88 -39.20
CA PRO A 33 -10.55 4.39 -37.82
C PRO A 33 -9.10 4.20 -37.39
N THR A 34 -8.43 5.29 -37.08
CA THR A 34 -7.24 5.22 -36.21
C THR A 34 -7.71 4.64 -34.90
N GLU A 35 -7.02 3.59 -34.43
CA GLU A 35 -7.34 2.76 -33.23
C GLU A 35 -7.21 3.49 -31.88
N ASN A 36 -7.60 4.73 -31.78
CA ASN A 36 -7.83 5.42 -30.53
C ASN A 36 -9.34 5.49 -30.31
N SER A 37 -9.88 4.53 -29.60
CA SER A 37 -11.28 4.40 -29.26
C SER A 37 -11.70 5.46 -28.23
N ASP A 38 -11.89 6.70 -28.65
CA ASP A 38 -12.68 7.67 -27.90
C ASP A 38 -14.08 7.07 -27.71
N GLY A 39 -14.36 6.53 -26.50
CA GLY A 39 -15.72 6.16 -26.10
C GLY A 39 -15.95 4.73 -25.61
N ASP A 40 -14.95 3.84 -25.54
CA ASP A 40 -15.14 2.49 -25.01
C ASP A 40 -14.67 2.32 -23.56
N ASN A 41 -14.12 3.37 -22.94
CA ASN A 41 -13.64 3.43 -21.56
C ASN A 41 -12.50 2.44 -21.20
N ARG A 42 -11.76 1.88 -22.17
CA ARG A 42 -10.61 1.01 -21.89
C ARG A 42 -9.43 1.76 -21.28
N ASP A 43 -9.33 3.05 -21.51
CA ASP A 43 -8.36 3.95 -20.88
C ASP A 43 -8.47 3.96 -19.35
N LEU A 44 -9.68 3.77 -18.81
CA LEU A 44 -9.93 3.67 -17.37
C LEU A 44 -9.35 2.40 -16.73
N ALA A 45 -8.89 1.41 -17.51
CA ALA A 45 -8.22 0.21 -16.99
C ALA A 45 -6.99 0.58 -16.15
N ALA A 46 -6.26 1.65 -16.52
CA ALA A 46 -5.12 2.14 -15.75
C ALA A 46 -5.50 2.47 -14.29
N LEU A 47 -6.58 3.21 -14.08
CA LEU A 47 -7.07 3.55 -12.73
C LEU A 47 -7.64 2.34 -11.99
N ALA A 48 -8.26 1.40 -12.70
CA ALA A 48 -8.74 0.14 -12.09
C ALA A 48 -7.56 -0.71 -11.58
N VAL A 49 -6.46 -0.79 -12.33
CA VAL A 49 -5.22 -1.46 -11.92
C VAL A 49 -4.61 -0.77 -10.70
N VAL A 50 -4.53 0.58 -10.68
CA VAL A 50 -4.07 1.35 -9.51
C VAL A 50 -4.91 1.01 -8.28
N GLY A 51 -6.24 0.96 -8.41
CA GLY A 51 -7.13 0.61 -7.30
C GLY A 51 -6.94 -0.82 -6.80
N ALA A 52 -6.79 -1.80 -7.70
CA ALA A 52 -6.58 -3.20 -7.33
C ALA A 52 -5.22 -3.41 -6.64
N VAL A 53 -4.16 -2.72 -7.11
CA VAL A 53 -2.84 -2.71 -6.46
C VAL A 53 -2.91 -2.06 -5.07
N GLY A 54 -3.63 -0.93 -4.95
CA GLY A 54 -3.84 -0.23 -3.68
C GLY A 54 -4.63 -1.05 -2.66
N ASP A 55 -5.54 -1.89 -3.12
CA ASP A 55 -6.33 -2.85 -2.31
C ASP A 55 -5.53 -4.13 -1.99
N ARG A 56 -4.23 -4.16 -2.31
CA ARG A 56 -3.31 -5.28 -2.04
C ARG A 56 -3.74 -6.61 -2.65
N GLN A 57 -4.44 -6.58 -3.79
CA GLN A 57 -4.87 -7.78 -4.51
C GLN A 57 -3.79 -8.35 -5.44
N ALA A 58 -2.68 -7.63 -5.65
CA ALA A 58 -1.53 -8.11 -6.39
C ALA A 58 -0.64 -9.01 -5.52
N GLY A 59 -0.39 -10.24 -5.99
CA GLY A 59 0.63 -11.13 -5.47
C GLY A 59 1.99 -10.89 -6.15
N VAL A 60 2.96 -11.81 -5.92
CA VAL A 60 4.27 -11.79 -6.61
C VAL A 60 4.08 -11.97 -8.11
N ASP A 61 3.16 -12.82 -8.52
CA ASP A 61 2.82 -13.09 -9.92
C ASP A 61 1.89 -12.03 -10.52
N GLY A 62 1.49 -11.04 -9.75
CA GLY A 62 0.62 -9.93 -10.16
C GLY A 62 -0.83 -10.07 -9.73
N LEU A 63 -1.70 -9.36 -10.44
CA LEU A 63 -3.17 -9.42 -10.28
C LEU A 63 -3.71 -10.67 -10.97
N THR A 64 -4.70 -11.31 -10.35
CA THR A 64 -5.29 -12.57 -10.82
C THR A 64 -6.79 -12.46 -11.06
N GLY A 65 -7.37 -13.44 -11.74
CA GLY A 65 -8.81 -13.55 -11.96
C GLY A 65 -9.39 -12.38 -12.76
N ALA A 66 -10.45 -11.75 -12.27
CA ALA A 66 -11.11 -10.65 -12.97
C ALA A 66 -10.24 -9.39 -13.06
N ASN A 67 -9.33 -9.16 -12.10
CA ASN A 67 -8.37 -8.05 -12.18
C ASN A 67 -7.30 -8.30 -13.26
N GLU A 68 -6.90 -9.54 -13.50
CA GLU A 68 -5.99 -9.91 -14.59
C GLU A 68 -6.60 -9.58 -15.96
N ALA A 69 -7.88 -9.88 -16.16
CA ALA A 69 -8.59 -9.51 -17.39
C ALA A 69 -8.60 -7.98 -17.62
N ILE A 70 -8.73 -7.19 -16.54
CA ILE A 70 -8.62 -5.72 -16.63
C ILE A 70 -7.21 -5.30 -17.03
N VAL A 71 -6.17 -5.94 -16.51
CA VAL A 71 -4.78 -5.69 -16.94
C VAL A 71 -4.62 -5.99 -18.43
N GLU A 72 -5.13 -7.13 -18.90
CA GLU A 72 -5.06 -7.52 -20.33
C GLU A 72 -5.76 -6.49 -21.22
N GLU A 73 -6.94 -5.98 -20.83
CA GLU A 73 -7.63 -4.90 -21.55
C GLU A 73 -6.80 -3.60 -21.56
N GLY A 74 -6.19 -3.22 -20.42
CA GLY A 74 -5.34 -2.05 -20.33
C GLY A 74 -4.06 -2.16 -21.16
N VAL A 75 -3.45 -3.36 -21.21
CA VAL A 75 -2.31 -3.64 -22.09
C VAL A 75 -2.70 -3.57 -23.56
N ALA A 76 -3.84 -4.16 -23.93
CA ALA A 76 -4.36 -4.11 -25.29
C ALA A 76 -4.73 -2.68 -25.73
N ALA A 77 -5.19 -1.84 -24.79
CA ALA A 77 -5.45 -0.43 -25.03
C ALA A 77 -4.17 0.44 -25.03
N GLY A 78 -3.03 -0.13 -24.62
CA GLY A 78 -1.75 0.59 -24.58
C GLY A 78 -1.59 1.53 -23.37
N VAL A 79 -2.50 1.51 -22.38
CA VAL A 79 -2.48 2.42 -21.21
C VAL A 79 -1.80 1.80 -19.99
N VAL A 80 -1.56 0.47 -19.99
CA VAL A 80 -0.85 -0.28 -18.96
C VAL A 80 0.24 -1.13 -19.58
N LYS A 81 1.43 -1.17 -18.94
CA LYS A 81 2.47 -2.15 -19.23
C LYS A 81 2.68 -3.00 -17.97
N ALA A 82 2.46 -4.29 -18.05
CA ALA A 82 2.84 -5.25 -17.02
C ALA A 82 4.25 -5.78 -17.29
N GLY A 83 5.05 -5.97 -16.25
CA GLY A 83 6.41 -6.49 -16.38
C GLY A 83 6.98 -6.92 -15.04
N THR A 84 8.00 -7.77 -15.12
CA THR A 84 8.73 -8.22 -13.92
C THR A 84 9.79 -7.19 -13.54
N ASP A 85 9.73 -6.68 -12.30
CA ASP A 85 10.64 -5.65 -11.80
C ASP A 85 10.74 -5.73 -10.27
N ILE A 86 11.59 -4.89 -9.66
CA ILE A 86 11.61 -4.72 -8.21
C ILE A 86 10.36 -3.95 -7.77
N PRO A 87 9.55 -4.43 -6.81
CA PRO A 87 8.33 -3.77 -6.36
C PRO A 87 8.63 -2.74 -5.25
N LEU A 88 9.64 -1.91 -5.44
CA LEU A 88 10.06 -0.90 -4.46
C LEU A 88 9.38 0.45 -4.76
N TYR A 89 8.90 1.11 -3.70
CA TYR A 89 8.35 2.46 -3.80
C TYR A 89 9.44 3.49 -4.03
N GLY A 90 9.28 4.32 -5.06
CA GLY A 90 10.21 5.41 -5.40
C GLY A 90 11.08 5.12 -6.63
N LYS A 91 10.76 4.09 -7.40
CA LYS A 91 11.47 3.77 -8.66
C LYS A 91 11.49 4.96 -9.63
N GLN A 92 10.39 5.70 -9.66
CA GLN A 92 10.23 6.87 -10.53
C GLN A 92 10.93 8.11 -10.00
N THR A 93 11.02 8.27 -8.67
CA THR A 93 11.29 9.57 -8.06
C THR A 93 12.53 9.62 -7.18
N ARG A 94 13.03 8.47 -6.69
CA ARG A 94 14.14 8.42 -5.74
C ARG A 94 15.47 8.05 -6.39
N PRO A 95 16.59 8.69 -5.99
CA PRO A 95 17.92 8.20 -6.29
C PRO A 95 18.13 6.76 -5.78
N LEU A 96 18.90 5.95 -6.51
CA LEU A 96 19.11 4.52 -6.21
C LEU A 96 19.47 4.22 -4.73
N PRO A 97 20.40 4.94 -4.06
CA PRO A 97 20.69 4.63 -2.66
C PRO A 97 19.47 4.85 -1.75
N LYS A 98 18.67 5.89 -2.00
CA LYS A 98 17.45 6.18 -1.26
C LYS A 98 16.35 5.17 -1.55
N LEU A 99 16.26 4.68 -2.79
CA LEU A 99 15.33 3.64 -3.16
C LEU A 99 15.61 2.35 -2.36
N LEU A 100 16.86 1.93 -2.27
CA LEU A 100 17.29 0.71 -1.58
C LEU A 100 17.26 0.85 -0.06
N GLU A 101 17.66 2.01 0.49
CA GLU A 101 17.57 2.30 1.92
C GLU A 101 16.14 2.11 2.44
N TYR A 102 15.13 2.57 1.68
CA TYR A 102 13.73 2.48 2.04
C TYR A 102 13.03 1.18 1.62
N ALA A 103 13.78 0.18 1.15
CA ALA A 103 13.28 -1.16 0.86
C ALA A 103 12.98 -1.91 2.18
N THR A 104 11.81 -1.66 2.77
CA THR A 104 11.42 -2.23 4.08
C THR A 104 10.49 -3.43 3.97
N ASP A 105 9.70 -3.54 2.91
CA ASP A 105 8.76 -4.65 2.69
C ASP A 105 9.49 -5.99 2.55
N THR A 106 10.64 -5.96 1.88
CA THR A 106 11.63 -7.03 1.94
C THR A 106 12.92 -6.46 2.52
N TYR A 107 13.11 -6.65 3.82
CA TYR A 107 14.31 -6.19 4.50
C TYR A 107 15.54 -6.95 3.99
N VAL A 108 16.51 -6.24 3.45
CA VAL A 108 17.80 -6.76 2.99
C VAL A 108 18.90 -6.31 3.96
N PRO A 109 19.48 -7.24 4.75
CA PRO A 109 20.49 -6.89 5.76
C PRO A 109 21.69 -6.16 5.16
N GLY A 110 22.05 -5.04 5.79
CA GLY A 110 23.16 -4.18 5.37
C GLY A 110 22.82 -3.17 4.27
N ILE A 111 21.60 -3.20 3.71
CA ILE A 111 21.10 -2.26 2.69
C ILE A 111 19.88 -1.50 3.22
N SER A 112 18.84 -2.24 3.62
CA SER A 112 17.61 -1.63 4.16
C SER A 112 17.90 -0.88 5.45
N ASN A 113 17.35 0.33 5.58
CA ASN A 113 17.57 1.27 6.68
C ASN A 113 19.04 1.75 6.81
N SER A 114 19.84 1.62 5.75
CA SER A 114 21.24 2.05 5.73
C SER A 114 21.61 2.71 4.42
N TYR A 115 21.66 4.04 4.42
CA TYR A 115 22.09 4.79 3.23
C TYR A 115 23.53 4.43 2.83
N SER A 116 24.45 4.37 3.79
CA SER A 116 25.85 4.01 3.53
C SER A 116 25.97 2.58 3.00
N GLY A 117 25.19 1.64 3.53
CA GLY A 117 25.18 0.27 3.02
C GLY A 117 24.60 0.15 1.62
N ALA A 118 23.56 0.93 1.30
CA ALA A 118 23.03 1.02 -0.06
C ALA A 118 24.06 1.60 -1.05
N VAL A 119 24.81 2.66 -0.63
CA VAL A 119 25.91 3.22 -1.42
C VAL A 119 27.01 2.20 -1.65
N GLU A 120 27.52 1.55 -0.59
CA GLU A 120 28.56 0.51 -0.68
C GLU A 120 28.15 -0.65 -1.60
N PHE A 121 26.90 -1.07 -1.51
CA PHE A 121 26.36 -2.09 -2.39
C PHE A 121 26.36 -1.66 -3.85
N LEU A 122 25.88 -0.45 -4.16
CA LEU A 122 25.80 0.07 -5.54
C LEU A 122 27.18 0.36 -6.13
N ASP A 123 28.09 0.95 -5.36
CA ASP A 123 29.48 1.21 -5.80
C ASP A 123 30.28 -0.09 -6.03
N GLY A 124 29.86 -1.21 -5.42
CA GLY A 124 30.43 -2.53 -5.65
C GLY A 124 29.94 -3.24 -6.91
N LEU A 125 29.02 -2.65 -7.68
CA LEU A 125 28.48 -3.23 -8.91
C LEU A 125 29.23 -2.73 -10.15
N ASP A 126 29.34 -3.59 -11.16
CA ASP A 126 29.78 -3.18 -12.50
C ASP A 126 28.59 -2.64 -13.31
N VAL A 127 27.97 -1.55 -12.78
CA VAL A 127 26.81 -0.88 -13.37
C VAL A 127 27.01 0.63 -13.19
N ALA A 128 26.74 1.42 -14.22
CA ALA A 128 26.82 2.87 -14.16
C ALA A 128 25.63 3.45 -13.38
N CYS A 129 25.66 3.36 -12.04
CA CYS A 129 24.61 3.86 -11.13
C CYS A 129 24.62 5.38 -10.96
N ARG A 130 25.60 6.09 -11.54
CA ARG A 130 25.69 7.55 -11.54
C ARG A 130 25.61 8.07 -12.97
N ASP A 131 25.18 9.31 -13.12
CA ASP A 131 25.18 10.02 -14.40
C ASP A 131 26.50 10.73 -14.68
N GLY A 132 26.55 11.54 -15.74
CA GLY A 132 27.75 12.28 -16.13
C GLY A 132 28.17 13.38 -15.16
N ASP A 133 27.30 13.81 -14.27
CA ASP A 133 27.55 14.81 -13.22
C ASP A 133 27.83 14.16 -11.85
N GLU A 134 28.08 12.84 -11.82
CA GLU A 134 28.31 12.01 -10.62
C GLU A 134 27.10 11.93 -9.67
N GLU A 135 25.91 12.35 -10.11
CA GLU A 135 24.66 12.22 -9.35
C GLU A 135 24.07 10.82 -9.48
N TRP A 136 23.43 10.38 -8.44
CA TRP A 136 22.78 9.05 -8.43
C TRP A 136 21.59 9.01 -9.38
N LYS A 137 21.61 8.08 -10.33
CA LYS A 137 20.46 7.74 -11.18
C LYS A 137 19.28 7.27 -10.33
N ARG A 138 18.07 7.44 -10.88
CA ARG A 138 16.86 6.75 -10.40
C ARG A 138 16.76 5.37 -11.07
N TRP A 139 15.91 4.52 -10.58
CA TRP A 139 15.67 3.20 -11.18
C TRP A 139 15.24 3.29 -12.65
N VAL A 140 14.37 4.25 -12.96
CA VAL A 140 13.88 4.46 -14.33
C VAL A 140 14.94 4.96 -15.30
N ASP A 141 16.00 5.59 -14.82
CA ASP A 141 17.11 6.08 -15.64
C ASP A 141 18.08 4.98 -16.06
N LEU A 142 17.96 3.76 -15.47
CA LEU A 142 18.75 2.59 -15.84
C LEU A 142 18.18 1.92 -17.09
N THR A 143 19.06 1.37 -17.92
CA THR A 143 18.67 0.45 -19.02
C THR A 143 18.11 -0.86 -18.44
N ASP A 144 17.41 -1.65 -19.26
CA ASP A 144 16.87 -2.94 -18.83
C ASP A 144 17.98 -3.90 -18.37
N ASP A 145 19.14 -3.91 -19.02
CA ASP A 145 20.30 -4.74 -18.64
C ASP A 145 20.90 -4.27 -17.29
N GLU A 146 21.00 -2.95 -17.07
CA GLU A 146 21.44 -2.37 -15.81
C GLU A 146 20.48 -2.73 -14.67
N ARG A 147 19.15 -2.59 -14.88
CA ARG A 147 18.12 -2.98 -13.90
C ARG A 147 18.21 -4.45 -13.54
N GLN A 148 18.33 -5.32 -14.56
CA GLN A 148 18.50 -6.77 -14.34
C GLN A 148 19.77 -7.08 -13.53
N SER A 149 20.87 -6.37 -13.81
CA SER A 149 22.14 -6.54 -13.10
C SER A 149 22.02 -6.15 -11.63
N VAL A 150 21.42 -4.99 -11.34
CA VAL A 150 21.20 -4.51 -9.96
C VAL A 150 20.22 -5.43 -9.22
N ALA A 151 19.08 -5.81 -9.82
CA ALA A 151 18.11 -6.71 -9.21
C ALA A 151 18.72 -8.08 -8.89
N SER A 152 19.48 -8.65 -9.83
CA SER A 152 20.18 -9.92 -9.63
C SER A 152 21.25 -9.84 -8.53
N ALA A 153 21.97 -8.72 -8.44
CA ALA A 153 22.93 -8.50 -7.36
C ALA A 153 22.24 -8.38 -6.01
N LEU A 154 21.09 -7.68 -5.94
CA LEU A 154 20.29 -7.54 -4.73
C LEU A 154 19.78 -8.89 -4.22
N VAL A 155 19.27 -9.74 -5.12
CA VAL A 155 18.85 -11.12 -4.81
C VAL A 155 20.03 -11.94 -4.28
N ARG A 156 21.19 -11.92 -4.96
CA ARG A 156 22.40 -12.64 -4.50
C ARG A 156 22.85 -12.14 -3.12
N HIS A 157 22.83 -10.83 -2.89
CA HIS A 157 23.16 -10.26 -1.60
C HIS A 157 22.21 -10.75 -0.50
N ALA A 158 20.90 -10.72 -0.74
CA ALA A 158 19.89 -11.21 0.22
C ALA A 158 20.09 -12.70 0.54
N VAL A 159 20.34 -13.55 -0.47
CA VAL A 159 20.68 -14.99 -0.29
C VAL A 159 21.92 -15.14 0.59
N SER A 160 22.99 -14.40 0.31
CA SER A 160 24.25 -14.49 1.06
C SER A 160 24.13 -14.06 2.52
N ARG A 161 23.13 -13.24 2.82
CA ARG A 161 22.81 -12.76 4.17
C ARG A 161 21.77 -13.62 4.90
N GLY A 162 21.35 -14.74 4.32
CA GLY A 162 20.42 -15.69 4.92
C GLY A 162 18.97 -15.20 4.97
N VAL A 163 18.57 -14.28 4.08
CA VAL A 163 17.16 -13.88 3.96
C VAL A 163 16.34 -15.10 3.52
N PRO A 164 15.21 -15.41 4.18
CA PRO A 164 14.37 -16.56 3.81
C PRO A 164 13.87 -16.50 2.37
N ALA A 165 13.79 -17.66 1.69
CA ALA A 165 13.36 -17.76 0.29
C ALA A 165 12.02 -17.07 0.02
N SER A 166 11.03 -17.24 0.91
CA SER A 166 9.70 -16.62 0.80
C SER A 166 9.71 -15.07 0.86
N LYS A 167 10.79 -14.47 1.38
CA LYS A 167 11.02 -13.02 1.32
C LYS A 167 11.79 -12.62 0.08
N ILE A 168 12.75 -13.47 -0.37
CA ILE A 168 13.54 -13.22 -1.58
C ILE A 168 12.64 -13.21 -2.82
N GLU A 169 11.66 -14.10 -2.90
CA GLU A 169 10.67 -14.14 -3.98
C GLU A 169 9.92 -12.81 -4.15
N ARG A 170 9.81 -12.01 -3.08
CA ARG A 170 9.17 -10.69 -3.10
C ARG A 170 10.10 -9.57 -3.55
N LEU A 171 11.39 -9.82 -3.75
CA LEU A 171 12.32 -8.80 -4.27
C LEU A 171 12.13 -8.53 -5.77
N VAL A 172 11.49 -9.47 -6.47
CA VAL A 172 11.16 -9.36 -7.88
C VAL A 172 9.72 -9.82 -8.05
N ALA A 173 8.87 -8.97 -8.61
CA ALA A 173 7.45 -9.24 -8.77
C ALA A 173 6.89 -8.60 -10.03
N THR A 174 5.67 -8.94 -10.39
CA THR A 174 4.94 -8.23 -11.44
C THR A 174 4.58 -6.83 -10.97
N THR A 175 4.95 -5.84 -11.76
CA THR A 175 4.65 -4.41 -11.55
C THR A 175 3.90 -3.84 -12.75
N TYR A 176 3.20 -2.74 -12.55
CA TYR A 176 2.36 -2.12 -13.55
C TYR A 176 2.78 -0.67 -13.76
N THR A 177 3.07 -0.33 -15.02
CA THR A 177 3.44 1.01 -15.45
C THR A 177 2.28 1.61 -16.23
N LEU A 178 1.85 2.81 -15.87
CA LEU A 178 0.85 3.59 -16.59
C LEU A 178 1.57 4.37 -17.69
N THR A 179 1.31 3.99 -18.94
CA THR A 179 2.09 4.47 -20.10
C THR A 179 1.84 5.92 -20.45
N ASP A 180 0.63 6.43 -20.19
CA ASP A 180 0.24 7.80 -20.45
C ASP A 180 0.79 8.81 -19.42
N GLU A 181 1.26 8.31 -18.27
CA GLU A 181 1.85 9.17 -17.25
C GLU A 181 3.33 9.45 -17.54
N PRO A 182 3.82 10.67 -17.26
CA PRO A 182 5.20 11.05 -17.53
C PRO A 182 6.22 10.24 -16.73
N GLU A 183 7.35 9.90 -17.34
CA GLU A 183 8.48 9.31 -16.64
C GLU A 183 9.01 10.23 -15.53
N GLY A 184 9.44 9.62 -14.43
CA GLY A 184 9.95 10.36 -13.29
C GLY A 184 8.85 10.95 -12.40
N THR A 185 7.59 10.55 -12.60
CA THR A 185 6.48 10.90 -11.71
C THR A 185 5.95 9.65 -11.01
N GLU A 186 5.51 9.79 -9.76
CA GLU A 186 4.89 8.74 -8.98
C GLU A 186 3.60 8.17 -9.61
N LEU A 187 2.99 8.91 -10.52
CA LEU A 187 1.76 8.49 -11.21
C LEU A 187 2.02 7.37 -12.24
N ARG A 188 3.26 7.25 -12.72
CA ARG A 188 3.63 6.26 -13.72
C ARG A 188 3.71 4.83 -13.17
N ASP A 189 3.92 4.65 -11.87
CA ASP A 189 3.92 3.34 -11.20
C ASP A 189 2.63 3.14 -10.43
N ALA A 190 1.90 2.05 -10.68
CA ALA A 190 0.59 1.81 -10.07
C ALA A 190 0.66 1.73 -8.53
N SER A 191 1.75 1.22 -7.96
CA SER A 191 1.94 1.15 -6.50
C SER A 191 2.24 2.53 -5.90
N GLU A 192 3.04 3.36 -6.57
CA GLU A 192 3.33 4.72 -6.12
C GLU A 192 2.08 5.59 -6.23
N PHE A 193 1.32 5.47 -7.34
CA PHE A 193 0.09 6.21 -7.52
C PHE A 193 -0.98 5.82 -6.49
N SER A 194 -1.18 4.52 -6.25
CA SER A 194 -2.13 4.06 -5.23
C SER A 194 -1.77 4.57 -3.83
N THR A 195 -0.47 4.63 -3.51
CA THR A 195 0.02 5.19 -2.24
C THR A 195 -0.30 6.69 -2.12
N LEU A 196 -0.16 7.44 -3.21
CA LEU A 196 -0.53 8.86 -3.26
C LEU A 196 -2.04 9.05 -3.01
N LEU A 197 -2.89 8.28 -3.69
CA LEU A 197 -4.35 8.32 -3.51
C LEU A 197 -4.77 7.91 -2.10
N ASN A 198 -4.14 6.87 -1.54
CA ASN A 198 -4.42 6.44 -0.18
C ASN A 198 -4.13 7.55 0.85
N ALA A 199 -3.06 8.33 0.63
CA ALA A 199 -2.79 9.48 1.50
C ALA A 199 -3.91 10.53 1.43
N THR A 200 -4.49 10.82 0.25
CA THR A 200 -5.61 11.76 0.17
C THR A 200 -6.84 11.26 0.92
N ALA A 201 -7.16 9.96 0.81
CA ALA A 201 -8.29 9.35 1.51
C ALA A 201 -8.10 9.37 3.05
N ARG A 202 -6.88 9.12 3.56
CA ARG A 202 -6.58 9.14 5.00
C ARG A 202 -6.70 10.52 5.65
N TYR A 203 -6.75 11.58 4.87
CA TYR A 203 -6.88 12.95 5.33
C TYR A 203 -8.20 13.61 4.90
N ASP A 204 -9.22 12.79 4.55
CA ASP A 204 -10.56 13.21 4.14
C ASP A 204 -10.54 14.18 2.94
N ARG A 205 -9.55 14.01 2.04
CA ARG A 205 -9.36 14.80 0.83
C ARG A 205 -9.57 13.96 -0.43
N ALA A 206 -10.67 13.18 -0.45
CA ALA A 206 -11.08 12.42 -1.64
C ALA A 206 -11.29 13.32 -2.88
N ASP A 207 -11.67 14.59 -2.66
CA ASP A 207 -11.75 15.62 -3.70
C ASP A 207 -10.43 15.79 -4.46
N VAL A 208 -9.31 15.84 -3.72
CA VAL A 208 -7.96 15.95 -4.29
C VAL A 208 -7.59 14.68 -5.06
N GLY A 209 -7.83 13.51 -4.47
CA GLY A 209 -7.59 12.22 -5.15
C GLY A 209 -8.36 12.08 -6.45
N LEU A 210 -9.65 12.44 -6.44
CA LEU A 210 -10.49 12.45 -7.62
C LEU A 210 -9.97 13.42 -8.70
N ALA A 211 -9.59 14.64 -8.33
CA ALA A 211 -9.06 15.62 -9.26
C ALA A 211 -7.76 15.13 -9.93
N VAL A 212 -6.87 14.45 -9.18
CA VAL A 212 -5.68 13.80 -9.76
C VAL A 212 -6.08 12.70 -10.75
N CYS A 213 -7.04 11.84 -10.41
CA CYS A 213 -7.55 10.80 -11.33
C CYS A 213 -8.19 11.40 -12.58
N LEU A 214 -8.80 12.57 -12.48
CA LEU A 214 -9.40 13.31 -13.62
C LEU A 214 -8.39 14.15 -14.41
N GLY A 215 -7.10 14.07 -14.09
CA GLY A 215 -6.04 14.67 -14.89
C GLY A 215 -5.50 16.02 -14.39
N ASP A 216 -5.87 16.49 -13.18
CA ASP A 216 -5.20 17.66 -12.59
C ASP A 216 -3.77 17.29 -12.13
N ARG A 217 -2.80 17.63 -12.99
CA ARG A 217 -1.36 17.40 -12.76
C ARG A 217 -0.65 18.60 -12.12
N THR A 218 -1.39 19.62 -11.71
CA THR A 218 -0.88 20.87 -11.12
C THR A 218 -1.33 21.03 -9.68
N GLY A 219 -2.45 21.67 -9.41
CA GLY A 219 -2.90 22.02 -8.06
C GLY A 219 -3.25 20.80 -7.19
N ALA A 220 -4.05 19.87 -7.73
CA ALA A 220 -4.44 18.68 -7.00
C ALA A 220 -3.25 17.74 -6.77
N LEU A 221 -2.39 17.53 -7.77
CA LEU A 221 -1.21 16.67 -7.64
C LEU A 221 -0.26 17.22 -6.57
N GLU A 222 0.03 18.51 -6.55
CA GLU A 222 0.91 19.08 -5.52
C GLU A 222 0.28 18.98 -4.12
N THR A 223 -1.04 19.19 -4.01
CA THR A 223 -1.76 18.98 -2.75
C THR A 223 -1.68 17.52 -2.28
N ALA A 224 -1.87 16.55 -3.19
CA ALA A 224 -1.75 15.13 -2.89
C ALA A 224 -0.33 14.76 -2.41
N ARG A 225 0.71 15.31 -3.05
CA ARG A 225 2.11 15.15 -2.63
C ARG A 225 2.35 15.71 -1.23
N GLN A 226 1.76 16.85 -0.91
CA GLN A 226 1.88 17.43 0.42
C GLN A 226 1.17 16.57 1.49
N LEU A 227 -0.02 16.05 1.18
CA LEU A 227 -0.73 15.11 2.04
C LEU A 227 0.09 13.83 2.27
N LEU A 228 0.72 13.28 1.23
CA LEU A 228 1.60 12.12 1.36
C LEU A 228 2.84 12.41 2.23
N ARG A 229 3.47 13.58 2.08
CA ARG A 229 4.57 14.00 2.98
C ARG A 229 4.11 14.12 4.42
N THR A 230 2.95 14.73 4.64
CA THR A 230 2.34 14.84 5.98
C THR A 230 1.99 13.48 6.56
N HIS A 231 1.42 12.60 5.75
CA HIS A 231 1.11 11.21 6.15
C HIS A 231 2.36 10.47 6.66
N ARG A 232 3.45 10.50 5.90
CA ARG A 232 4.71 9.85 6.28
C ARG A 232 5.29 10.42 7.56
N ARG A 233 5.23 11.74 7.72
CA ARG A 233 5.67 12.40 8.95
C ARG A 233 4.82 11.95 10.14
N ASN A 234 3.49 11.97 10.03
CA ASN A 234 2.60 11.57 11.11
C ASN A 234 2.77 10.07 11.48
N LEU A 235 3.05 9.20 10.52
CA LEU A 235 3.39 7.80 10.80
C LEU A 235 4.70 7.69 11.59
N SER A 236 5.73 8.44 11.22
CA SER A 236 7.01 8.45 11.93
C SER A 236 6.87 9.02 13.35
N GLU A 237 6.12 10.11 13.51
CA GLU A 237 5.81 10.71 14.81
C GLU A 237 5.00 9.74 15.67
N GLY A 238 3.99 9.06 15.11
CA GLY A 238 3.21 8.04 15.81
C GLY A 238 4.05 6.85 16.28
N LEU A 239 4.99 6.38 15.46
CA LEU A 239 5.92 5.31 15.88
C LEU A 239 6.88 5.78 16.99
N THR A 240 7.36 7.03 16.91
CA THR A 240 8.18 7.61 17.97
C THR A 240 7.36 7.70 19.26
N TRP A 241 6.10 8.13 19.17
CA TRP A 241 5.20 8.21 20.31
C TRP A 241 5.02 6.84 20.98
N VAL A 242 4.77 5.77 20.20
CA VAL A 242 4.64 4.39 20.75
C VAL A 242 5.95 3.94 21.39
N LYS A 243 7.11 4.26 20.80
CA LYS A 243 8.42 3.92 21.38
C LYS A 243 8.66 4.61 22.72
N ASP A 244 8.26 5.87 22.84
CA ASP A 244 8.51 6.70 24.03
C ASP A 244 7.51 6.40 25.17
N ASN A 245 6.26 6.05 24.83
CA ASN A 245 5.19 5.76 25.80
C ASN A 245 5.03 4.26 26.10
N GLY A 246 5.49 3.39 25.20
CA GLY A 246 5.38 1.94 25.33
C GLY A 246 3.98 1.41 25.03
N VAL A 247 3.80 0.13 25.32
CA VAL A 247 2.52 -0.59 25.27
C VAL A 247 2.21 -1.21 26.62
N THR A 248 0.94 -1.37 26.94
CA THR A 248 0.47 -2.05 28.16
C THR A 248 0.20 -3.51 27.85
N ASP A 249 0.71 -4.42 28.67
CA ASP A 249 0.47 -5.87 28.58
C ASP A 249 -0.84 -6.20 29.33
N ALA A 250 -1.80 -6.81 28.63
CA ALA A 250 -3.05 -7.27 29.22
C ALA A 250 -3.05 -8.79 29.53
N GLY A 251 -2.00 -9.52 29.14
CA GLY A 251 -1.87 -10.97 29.32
C GLY A 251 -1.79 -11.70 27.98
N ASN A 252 -2.86 -11.77 27.24
CA ASN A 252 -2.93 -12.42 25.93
C ASN A 252 -2.71 -11.46 24.75
N LEU A 253 -2.91 -10.17 24.99
CA LEU A 253 -2.66 -9.09 24.03
C LEU A 253 -1.88 -7.94 24.67
N GLN A 254 -1.51 -6.96 23.85
CA GLN A 254 -0.92 -5.70 24.30
C GLN A 254 -1.61 -4.52 23.60
N TRP A 255 -1.62 -3.36 24.25
CA TRP A 255 -2.36 -2.23 23.76
C TRP A 255 -1.74 -0.89 24.12
N PHE A 256 -2.14 0.15 23.40
CA PHE A 256 -1.86 1.54 23.74
C PHE A 256 -3.07 2.43 23.39
N ASP A 257 -3.24 3.49 24.19
CA ASP A 257 -4.19 4.55 23.89
C ASP A 257 -3.43 5.81 23.51
N ALA A 258 -3.58 6.21 22.25
CA ALA A 258 -2.94 7.39 21.70
C ALA A 258 -3.80 8.66 21.84
N GLY A 259 -5.03 8.55 22.33
CA GLY A 259 -5.91 9.70 22.48
C GLY A 259 -6.01 10.52 21.19
N GLU A 260 -5.60 11.79 21.26
CA GLU A 260 -5.55 12.72 20.12
C GLU A 260 -4.16 12.80 19.45
N GLU A 261 -3.13 12.17 20.03
CA GLU A 261 -1.74 12.26 19.55
C GLU A 261 -1.55 11.52 18.20
N ILE A 262 -2.32 10.46 17.97
CA ILE A 262 -2.34 9.73 16.72
C ILE A 262 -3.75 9.76 16.14
N ARG A 263 -3.91 10.27 14.92
CA ARG A 263 -5.21 10.35 14.25
C ARG A 263 -5.87 8.99 14.11
N ALA A 264 -7.19 8.92 14.31
CA ALA A 264 -8.00 7.72 14.16
C ALA A 264 -7.83 7.04 12.79
N THR A 265 -7.66 7.84 11.71
CA THR A 265 -7.49 7.33 10.34
C THR A 265 -6.16 6.63 10.09
N ILE A 266 -5.15 6.79 10.96
CA ILE A 266 -3.83 6.17 10.80
C ILE A 266 -3.41 5.30 11.98
N VAL A 267 -4.14 5.29 13.11
CA VAL A 267 -3.76 4.53 14.32
C VAL A 267 -3.55 3.05 14.03
N GLY A 268 -4.38 2.46 13.15
CA GLY A 268 -4.21 1.05 12.75
C GLY A 268 -2.95 0.79 11.91
N ILE A 269 -2.45 1.78 11.16
CA ILE A 269 -1.17 1.65 10.46
C ILE A 269 -0.03 1.70 11.47
N VAL A 270 -0.08 2.65 12.40
CA VAL A 270 0.91 2.78 13.48
C VAL A 270 0.93 1.50 14.33
N ALA A 271 -0.24 0.94 14.71
CA ALA A 271 -0.33 -0.33 15.43
C ALA A 271 0.37 -1.48 14.67
N GLY A 272 0.16 -1.60 13.36
CA GLY A 272 0.85 -2.60 12.55
C GLY A 272 2.36 -2.41 12.48
N MET A 273 2.81 -1.17 12.33
CA MET A 273 4.24 -0.84 12.29
C MET A 273 4.90 -0.97 13.66
N SER A 274 4.18 -0.73 14.76
CA SER A 274 4.70 -0.82 16.12
C SER A 274 5.13 -2.24 16.51
N MET A 275 4.58 -3.28 15.89
CA MET A 275 5.00 -4.67 16.09
C MET A 275 6.48 -4.92 15.74
N GLY A 276 7.15 -3.96 15.09
CA GLY A 276 8.58 -3.98 14.80
C GLY A 276 9.43 -3.14 15.76
N VAL A 277 8.81 -2.43 16.70
CA VAL A 277 9.48 -1.52 17.65
C VAL A 277 10.00 -2.27 18.86
N ASP A 278 11.14 -1.83 19.39
CA ASP A 278 11.69 -2.36 20.63
C ASP A 278 10.73 -2.10 21.79
N GLY A 279 10.49 -3.11 22.63
CA GLY A 279 9.54 -3.05 23.75
C GLY A 279 8.12 -3.52 23.39
N VAL A 280 7.84 -3.85 22.15
CA VAL A 280 6.58 -4.46 21.70
C VAL A 280 6.80 -5.97 21.50
N ASP A 281 6.04 -6.79 22.19
CA ASP A 281 6.14 -8.26 22.10
C ASP A 281 5.47 -8.76 20.81
N ARG A 282 6.28 -9.31 19.90
CA ARG A 282 5.81 -9.83 18.60
C ARG A 282 4.99 -11.12 18.72
N SER A 283 4.95 -11.75 19.85
CA SER A 283 4.17 -12.96 20.10
C SER A 283 2.71 -12.65 20.47
N LYS A 284 2.38 -11.37 20.72
CA LYS A 284 1.04 -10.91 21.08
C LYS A 284 0.45 -9.98 20.03
N PRO A 285 -0.87 -10.04 19.76
CA PRO A 285 -1.54 -9.02 18.94
C PRO A 285 -1.51 -7.65 19.65
N VAL A 286 -1.60 -6.58 18.85
CA VAL A 286 -1.62 -5.19 19.33
C VAL A 286 -3.00 -4.60 19.09
N ILE A 287 -3.57 -3.96 20.12
CA ILE A 287 -4.76 -3.11 20.02
C ILE A 287 -4.35 -1.66 20.26
N ALA A 288 -4.86 -0.76 19.43
CA ALA A 288 -4.57 0.67 19.51
C ALA A 288 -5.86 1.48 19.51
N PHE A 289 -5.94 2.45 20.42
CA PHE A 289 -7.04 3.40 20.51
C PHE A 289 -6.61 4.78 20.00
N ALA A 290 -7.55 5.50 19.40
CA ALA A 290 -7.41 6.91 19.06
C ALA A 290 -8.78 7.60 19.13
N ARG A 291 -8.82 8.84 19.59
CA ARG A 291 -10.04 9.65 19.65
C ARG A 291 -10.56 9.92 18.25
N GLU A 292 -11.80 9.51 17.97
CA GLU A 292 -12.46 9.77 16.69
C GLU A 292 -13.36 11.01 16.76
N SER A 293 -14.06 11.16 17.91
CA SER A 293 -14.90 12.33 18.23
C SER A 293 -14.96 12.55 19.76
N GLU A 294 -15.74 13.50 20.21
CA GLU A 294 -15.97 13.72 21.66
C GLU A 294 -16.63 12.51 22.33
N THR A 295 -17.39 11.70 21.58
CA THR A 295 -18.20 10.60 22.10
C THR A 295 -17.72 9.23 21.66
N GLU A 296 -16.76 9.14 20.72
CA GLU A 296 -16.34 7.89 20.09
C GLU A 296 -14.83 7.74 20.06
N THR A 297 -14.38 6.54 20.32
CA THR A 297 -12.99 6.09 20.20
C THR A 297 -12.87 5.04 19.10
N LYS A 298 -11.94 5.27 18.17
CA LYS A 298 -11.53 4.31 17.17
C LYS A 298 -10.62 3.27 17.78
N VAL A 299 -10.93 2.00 17.56
CA VAL A 299 -10.10 0.86 17.95
C VAL A 299 -9.54 0.22 16.68
N SER A 300 -8.27 -0.14 16.70
CA SER A 300 -7.63 -0.89 15.61
C SER A 300 -6.78 -2.00 16.18
N SER A 301 -6.95 -3.22 15.66
CA SER A 301 -6.16 -4.39 16.08
C SER A 301 -5.28 -4.89 14.95
N ARG A 302 -4.10 -5.39 15.31
CA ARG A 302 -3.15 -5.99 14.37
C ARG A 302 -2.56 -7.26 14.96
N GLY A 303 -2.52 -8.29 14.13
CA GLY A 303 -1.85 -9.56 14.39
C GLY A 303 -0.87 -9.90 13.28
N THR A 304 -0.34 -11.10 13.33
CA THR A 304 0.54 -11.67 12.31
C THR A 304 -0.09 -12.92 11.73
N SER A 305 0.36 -13.35 10.54
CA SER A 305 -0.03 -14.66 10.00
C SER A 305 0.38 -15.83 10.90
N ALA A 306 1.31 -15.62 11.85
CA ALA A 306 1.67 -16.63 12.84
C ALA A 306 0.55 -16.75 13.90
N HIS A 307 0.00 -15.62 14.36
CA HIS A 307 -1.12 -15.61 15.30
C HIS A 307 -2.37 -16.27 14.68
N VAL A 308 -2.69 -15.97 13.42
CA VAL A 308 -3.82 -16.60 12.70
C VAL A 308 -3.65 -18.11 12.60
N ARG A 309 -2.43 -18.60 12.32
CA ARG A 309 -2.15 -20.06 12.33
C ARG A 309 -2.30 -20.71 13.71
N GLN A 310 -2.20 -19.94 14.78
CA GLN A 310 -2.42 -20.40 16.16
C GLN A 310 -3.91 -20.36 16.56
N GLY A 311 -4.78 -19.79 15.72
CA GLY A 311 -6.21 -19.73 15.95
C GLY A 311 -6.79 -18.33 16.13
N LEU A 312 -5.95 -17.26 16.11
CA LEU A 312 -6.42 -15.89 16.28
C LEU A 312 -7.32 -15.44 15.12
N ASP A 313 -8.47 -14.92 15.45
CA ASP A 313 -9.38 -14.19 14.55
C ASP A 313 -9.75 -12.84 15.16
N LEU A 314 -9.05 -11.78 14.72
CA LEU A 314 -9.29 -10.43 15.20
C LEU A 314 -10.66 -9.87 14.78
N SER A 315 -11.29 -10.39 13.73
CA SER A 315 -12.64 -9.95 13.35
C SER A 315 -13.68 -10.31 14.42
N VAL A 316 -13.55 -11.50 15.00
CA VAL A 316 -14.38 -11.96 16.13
C VAL A 316 -14.07 -11.14 17.38
N VAL A 317 -12.78 -10.98 17.71
CA VAL A 317 -12.35 -10.19 18.89
C VAL A 317 -12.93 -8.78 18.84
N MET A 318 -12.79 -8.08 17.71
CA MET A 318 -13.29 -6.71 17.57
C MET A 318 -14.82 -6.62 17.58
N GLY A 319 -15.50 -7.60 16.98
CA GLY A 319 -16.96 -7.66 16.96
C GLY A 319 -17.53 -7.86 18.37
N GLU A 320 -17.13 -8.94 19.04
CA GLU A 320 -17.69 -9.33 20.35
C GLU A 320 -17.30 -8.33 21.46
N ALA A 321 -16.03 -7.91 21.53
CA ALA A 321 -15.60 -6.92 22.49
C ALA A 321 -16.24 -5.54 22.23
N GLY A 322 -16.44 -5.18 20.95
CA GLY A 322 -17.17 -3.96 20.56
C GLY A 322 -18.60 -3.98 21.05
N GLU A 323 -19.36 -5.02 20.75
CA GLU A 323 -20.75 -5.20 21.20
C GLU A 323 -20.88 -5.18 22.71
N ALA A 324 -19.95 -5.79 23.46
CA ALA A 324 -19.96 -5.86 24.91
C ALA A 324 -19.89 -4.47 25.59
N VAL A 325 -19.34 -3.46 24.90
CA VAL A 325 -19.23 -2.09 25.39
C VAL A 325 -20.18 -1.12 24.68
N GLY A 326 -21.09 -1.64 23.83
CA GLY A 326 -22.10 -0.82 23.12
C GLY A 326 -21.56 -0.15 21.86
N GLY A 327 -20.46 -0.64 21.32
CA GLY A 327 -19.88 -0.25 20.03
C GLY A 327 -20.20 -1.26 18.93
N ASP A 328 -19.47 -1.14 17.81
CA ASP A 328 -19.54 -2.04 16.65
C ASP A 328 -18.12 -2.31 16.13
N GLY A 329 -17.88 -3.53 15.65
CA GLY A 329 -16.55 -3.93 15.20
C GLY A 329 -16.55 -5.08 14.21
N GLY A 330 -15.41 -5.32 13.57
CA GLY A 330 -15.20 -6.37 12.60
C GLY A 330 -13.97 -6.15 11.73
N GLY A 331 -13.79 -6.99 10.73
CA GLY A 331 -12.65 -6.88 9.81
C GLY A 331 -12.17 -8.22 9.30
N HIS A 332 -10.86 -8.44 9.35
CA HIS A 332 -10.21 -9.69 8.96
C HIS A 332 -9.49 -10.32 10.15
N ASP A 333 -9.18 -11.59 10.02
CA ASP A 333 -8.50 -12.40 11.03
C ASP A 333 -7.18 -11.78 11.54
N VAL A 334 -6.42 -11.11 10.66
CA VAL A 334 -5.12 -10.51 10.97
C VAL A 334 -5.19 -9.01 11.26
N ALA A 335 -6.29 -8.33 10.89
CA ALA A 335 -6.45 -6.88 11.02
C ALA A 335 -7.92 -6.51 11.07
N ALA A 336 -8.37 -6.00 12.19
CA ALA A 336 -9.75 -5.62 12.41
C ALA A 336 -9.84 -4.28 13.17
N GLY A 337 -11.04 -3.75 13.33
CA GLY A 337 -11.27 -2.50 14.04
C GLY A 337 -12.65 -2.45 14.64
N ALA A 338 -12.83 -1.51 15.57
CA ALA A 338 -14.11 -1.20 16.16
C ALA A 338 -14.26 0.32 16.35
N THR A 339 -15.48 0.78 16.55
CA THR A 339 -15.80 2.10 17.08
C THR A 339 -16.59 1.90 18.35
N ILE A 340 -16.12 2.45 19.47
CA ILE A 340 -16.70 2.26 20.80
C ILE A 340 -17.03 3.63 21.42
N PRO A 341 -17.95 3.69 22.39
CA PRO A 341 -18.15 4.90 23.18
C PRO A 341 -16.86 5.31 23.90
N ALA A 342 -16.58 6.61 23.93
CA ALA A 342 -15.42 7.13 24.65
C ALA A 342 -15.53 6.86 26.15
N GLY A 343 -14.44 6.38 26.76
CA GLY A 343 -14.38 6.00 28.18
C GLY A 343 -14.60 4.50 28.44
N GLU A 344 -14.87 3.71 27.40
CA GLU A 344 -15.04 2.25 27.51
C GLU A 344 -13.78 1.45 27.13
N GLU A 345 -12.65 2.11 26.93
CA GLU A 345 -11.40 1.51 26.43
C GLU A 345 -10.90 0.38 27.34
N GLU A 346 -10.90 0.56 28.65
CA GLU A 346 -10.42 -0.46 29.62
C GLU A 346 -11.33 -1.69 29.60
N ARG A 347 -12.67 -1.50 29.61
CA ARG A 347 -13.63 -2.60 29.54
C ARG A 347 -13.52 -3.36 28.22
N PHE A 348 -13.28 -2.63 27.12
CA PHE A 348 -13.05 -3.25 25.82
C PHE A 348 -11.82 -4.17 25.88
N ILE A 349 -10.72 -3.72 26.49
CA ILE A 349 -9.49 -4.54 26.62
C ILE A 349 -9.73 -5.78 27.47
N GLU A 350 -10.48 -5.68 28.58
CA GLU A 350 -10.84 -6.84 29.43
C GLU A 350 -11.54 -7.94 28.61
N HIS A 351 -12.57 -7.57 27.83
CA HIS A 351 -13.27 -8.51 26.94
C HIS A 351 -12.38 -9.04 25.82
N ALA A 352 -11.61 -8.16 25.16
CA ALA A 352 -10.74 -8.54 24.05
C ALA A 352 -9.63 -9.52 24.52
N ASP A 353 -9.04 -9.31 25.71
CA ASP A 353 -7.99 -10.18 26.26
C ASP A 353 -8.54 -11.58 26.59
N GLU A 354 -9.76 -11.67 27.16
CA GLU A 354 -10.44 -12.92 27.42
C GLU A 354 -10.69 -13.70 26.11
N ILE A 355 -11.24 -13.04 25.07
CA ILE A 355 -11.52 -13.69 23.77
C ILE A 355 -10.22 -14.15 23.11
N VAL A 356 -9.16 -13.33 23.12
CA VAL A 356 -7.84 -13.73 22.59
C VAL A 356 -7.27 -14.91 23.35
N GLY A 357 -7.40 -14.94 24.68
CA GLY A 357 -7.01 -16.06 25.54
C GLY A 357 -7.73 -17.34 25.17
N ASP A 358 -9.06 -17.28 24.96
CA ASP A 358 -9.86 -18.45 24.56
C ASP A 358 -9.50 -18.96 23.16
N GLN A 359 -9.13 -18.09 22.24
CA GLN A 359 -8.72 -18.47 20.88
C GLN A 359 -7.32 -19.07 20.81
N LEU A 360 -6.38 -18.60 21.63
CA LEU A 360 -4.98 -19.03 21.59
C LEU A 360 -4.65 -20.12 22.62
N GLY A 361 -5.53 -20.32 23.60
CA GLY A 361 -5.68 -21.39 24.59
C GLY A 361 -4.72 -22.02 25.24
#